data_6766e39d846f14905a987485cee516ab
#
_entry.id   6766e39d846f14905a987485cee516ab
#
_cell.length_a   1.000
_cell.length_b   1.000
_cell.length_c   1.000
_cell.angle_alpha   90.00
_cell.angle_beta   90.00
_cell.angle_gamma   90.00
#
_symmetry.space_group_name_H-M   'P 1'
#
loop_
_entity.id
_entity.type
_entity.pdbx_description
1 polymer ?
#
loop_
_entity_poly.entity_id
_entity_poly.type
_entity_poly.pdbx_seq_one_letter_code
_entity_poly.pdbx_strand_id
1 'polypeptide(L)'
;SEPKVSNDGRYLSYVSNQMSKTKVFIYDYQKGRRKRYLRQGHKLDHIYDQSYPIMDWNPVTGELFVITEKKGNLMMTRIDPEKGKISKIELLRLEKVMEMDFSSDGKQILFAAINNGQSDIYLYSIAANSQKQLTNDIYDDRYPVFWKENSILFASNRANDTVNLAKDYLEYAPLETKDIFQLNLDDDEVAFNLTNTPQSDEKAPAAFNDNRYMYLGDESGIRNRYIGQIDSSILSIDTA
;
A
#
# COMPACT_ATOMS: atom_id res chain seq x y z
N SER A 1 1.61 -13.12 3.64
CA SER A 1 2.22 -11.80 3.93
C SER A 1 3.67 -11.98 4.38
N GLU A 2 4.48 -11.00 4.06
CA GLU A 2 5.90 -10.95 4.41
C GLU A 2 6.09 -10.63 5.90
N PRO A 3 7.17 -11.10 6.53
CA PRO A 3 7.55 -10.65 7.86
C PRO A 3 7.85 -9.14 7.85
N LYS A 4 7.42 -8.44 8.91
CA LYS A 4 7.62 -6.99 9.07
C LYS A 4 8.30 -6.71 10.41
N VAL A 5 9.32 -5.85 10.38
CA VAL A 5 10.04 -5.40 11.58
C VAL A 5 9.50 -4.04 12.00
N SER A 6 9.31 -3.81 13.30
CA SER A 6 8.92 -2.49 13.81
C SER A 6 10.03 -1.47 13.59
N ASN A 7 9.68 -0.17 13.50
CA ASN A 7 10.65 0.90 13.20
C ASN A 7 11.83 0.98 14.20
N ASP A 8 11.58 0.64 15.46
CA ASP A 8 12.61 0.59 16.50
C ASP A 8 13.45 -0.72 16.49
N GLY A 9 13.16 -1.64 15.55
CA GLY A 9 13.83 -2.94 15.43
C GLY A 9 13.53 -3.94 16.53
N ARG A 10 12.64 -3.60 17.50
CA ARG A 10 12.36 -4.44 18.66
C ARG A 10 11.45 -5.62 18.36
N TYR A 11 10.47 -5.44 17.48
CA TYR A 11 9.45 -6.43 17.19
C TYR A 11 9.53 -6.94 15.75
N LEU A 12 9.31 -8.24 15.59
CA LEU A 12 9.11 -8.89 14.29
C LEU A 12 7.70 -9.50 14.25
N SER A 13 6.87 -9.04 13.34
CA SER A 13 5.58 -9.68 13.04
C SER A 13 5.71 -10.67 11.89
N TYR A 14 5.06 -11.82 12.00
CA TYR A 14 5.03 -12.82 10.95
C TYR A 14 3.77 -13.70 11.02
N VAL A 15 3.47 -14.34 9.91
CA VAL A 15 2.32 -15.22 9.74
C VAL A 15 2.78 -16.67 9.70
N SER A 16 2.03 -17.53 10.36
CA SER A 16 2.18 -18.98 10.27
C SER A 16 0.87 -19.60 9.81
N ASN A 17 0.95 -20.33 8.69
CA ASN A 17 -0.18 -21.09 8.14
C ASN A 17 0.03 -22.57 8.41
N GLN A 18 -0.66 -23.09 9.42
CA GLN A 18 -0.59 -24.51 9.79
C GLN A 18 -2.00 -25.08 9.99
N MET A 19 -2.26 -26.23 9.38
CA MET A 19 -3.53 -26.95 9.52
C MET A 19 -4.76 -26.07 9.23
N SER A 20 -4.76 -25.38 8.10
CA SER A 20 -5.83 -24.44 7.69
C SER A 20 -6.12 -23.34 8.72
N LYS A 21 -5.11 -22.93 9.46
CA LYS A 21 -5.20 -21.85 10.45
C LYS A 21 -4.11 -20.83 10.22
N THR A 22 -4.53 -19.64 9.92
CA THR A 22 -3.66 -18.46 9.84
C THR A 22 -3.46 -17.88 11.25
N LYS A 23 -2.22 -17.70 11.65
CA LYS A 23 -1.86 -17.17 12.97
C LYS A 23 -0.89 -16.02 12.78
N VAL A 24 -1.14 -14.90 13.45
CA VAL A 24 -0.22 -13.76 13.52
C VAL A 24 0.55 -13.83 14.84
N PHE A 25 1.86 -13.80 14.72
CA PHE A 25 2.80 -13.77 15.85
C PHE A 25 3.59 -12.46 15.85
N ILE A 26 3.92 -11.99 17.03
CA ILE A 26 4.93 -10.97 17.26
C ILE A 26 6.04 -11.59 18.10
N TYR A 27 7.28 -11.49 17.62
CA TYR A 27 8.48 -11.83 18.36
C TYR A 27 9.08 -10.55 18.97
N ASP A 28 9.34 -10.55 20.27
CA ASP A 28 9.99 -9.45 21.00
C ASP A 28 11.47 -9.82 21.17
N TYR A 29 12.37 -9.12 20.48
CA TYR A 29 13.81 -9.37 20.54
C TYR A 29 14.41 -9.07 21.92
N GLN A 30 13.87 -8.08 22.64
CA GLN A 30 14.35 -7.75 23.98
C GLN A 30 13.99 -8.83 25.01
N LYS A 31 12.78 -9.43 24.86
CA LYS A 31 12.30 -10.47 25.79
C LYS A 31 12.62 -11.89 25.32
N GLY A 32 13.19 -12.05 24.12
CA GLY A 32 13.53 -13.34 23.52
C GLY A 32 12.33 -14.29 23.36
N ARG A 33 11.12 -13.76 23.21
CA ARG A 33 9.90 -14.58 23.15
C ARG A 33 8.90 -14.10 22.11
N ARG A 34 8.12 -15.07 21.60
CA ARG A 34 7.00 -14.80 20.69
C ARG A 34 5.67 -14.90 21.43
N LYS A 35 4.69 -14.11 20.98
CA LYS A 35 3.29 -14.19 21.40
C LYS A 35 2.40 -14.24 20.17
N ARG A 36 1.38 -15.09 20.22
CA ARG A 36 0.33 -15.14 19.21
C ARG A 36 -0.76 -14.15 19.55
N TYR A 37 -1.08 -13.25 18.59
CA TYR A 37 -2.11 -12.23 18.77
C TYR A 37 -3.40 -12.55 18.02
N LEU A 38 -3.31 -13.11 16.81
CA LEU A 38 -4.47 -13.48 16.03
C LEU A 38 -4.43 -14.98 15.66
N ARG A 39 -5.60 -15.54 15.52
CA ARG A 39 -5.82 -16.89 14.97
C ARG A 39 -7.13 -16.89 14.20
N GLN A 40 -7.05 -17.19 12.93
CA GLN A 40 -8.20 -17.38 12.05
C GLN A 40 -8.18 -18.82 11.53
N GLY A 41 -9.25 -19.55 11.79
CA GLY A 41 -9.44 -20.90 11.25
C GLY A 41 -10.26 -20.82 9.98
N HIS A 42 -9.90 -21.64 9.00
CA HIS A 42 -10.67 -21.80 7.77
C HIS A 42 -11.32 -23.19 7.81
N LYS A 43 -12.56 -23.27 7.37
CA LYS A 43 -13.21 -24.57 7.13
C LYS A 43 -12.60 -25.17 5.87
N LEU A 44 -12.38 -26.47 5.85
CA LEU A 44 -11.76 -27.17 4.70
C LEU A 44 -12.58 -27.10 3.41
N ASP A 45 -13.86 -26.83 3.53
CA ASP A 45 -14.85 -26.72 2.45
C ASP A 45 -15.03 -25.29 1.90
N HIS A 46 -14.31 -24.31 2.47
CA HIS A 46 -14.40 -22.92 2.02
C HIS A 46 -13.08 -22.47 1.38
N ILE A 47 -13.20 -21.88 0.20
CA ILE A 47 -12.12 -21.10 -0.43
C ILE A 47 -11.95 -19.84 0.39
N TYR A 48 -10.72 -19.57 0.84
CA TYR A 48 -10.35 -18.34 1.54
C TYR A 48 -9.24 -17.62 0.81
N ASP A 49 -9.22 -16.30 0.91
CA ASP A 49 -8.20 -15.48 0.29
C ASP A 49 -6.87 -15.62 1.05
N GLN A 50 -5.87 -16.20 0.37
CA GLN A 50 -4.53 -16.43 0.92
C GLN A 50 -3.66 -15.16 0.97
N SER A 51 -4.11 -14.07 0.36
CA SER A 51 -3.41 -12.77 0.42
C SER A 51 -3.42 -12.18 1.82
N TYR A 52 -4.42 -12.56 2.64
CA TYR A 52 -4.51 -12.11 4.04
C TYR A 52 -3.72 -13.01 5.01
N PRO A 53 -3.29 -12.44 6.14
CA PRO A 53 -3.44 -11.06 6.60
C PRO A 53 -2.43 -10.12 5.93
N ILE A 54 -2.81 -8.85 5.77
CA ILE A 54 -1.89 -7.76 5.42
C ILE A 54 -1.51 -7.07 6.71
N MET A 55 -0.22 -6.74 6.88
CA MET A 55 0.30 -6.21 8.15
C MET A 55 1.29 -5.10 7.89
N ASP A 56 1.24 -4.08 8.73
CA ASP A 56 2.32 -3.11 8.85
C ASP A 56 2.37 -2.47 10.23
N TRP A 57 3.54 -1.86 10.56
CA TRP A 57 3.79 -1.21 11.83
C TRP A 57 3.57 0.29 11.72
N ASN A 58 2.77 0.84 12.65
CA ASN A 58 2.71 2.28 12.79
C ASN A 58 4.07 2.81 13.27
N PRO A 59 4.72 3.71 12.48
CA PRO A 59 6.11 4.10 12.75
C PRO A 59 6.29 4.92 14.04
N VAL A 60 5.22 5.53 14.54
CA VAL A 60 5.25 6.41 15.73
C VAL A 60 4.78 5.69 16.98
N THR A 61 3.65 4.97 16.90
CA THR A 61 3.05 4.32 18.09
C THR A 61 3.63 2.93 18.37
N GLY A 62 4.33 2.31 17.40
CA GLY A 62 4.82 0.94 17.51
C GLY A 62 3.70 -0.11 17.58
N GLU A 63 2.46 0.26 17.24
CA GLU A 63 1.35 -0.69 17.14
C GLU A 63 1.41 -1.42 15.79
N LEU A 64 1.13 -2.73 15.79
CA LEU A 64 0.93 -3.51 14.57
C LEU A 64 -0.51 -3.40 14.11
N PHE A 65 -0.71 -3.01 12.86
CA PHE A 65 -2.00 -3.05 12.20
C PHE A 65 -2.08 -4.30 11.32
N VAL A 66 -3.18 -5.02 11.43
CA VAL A 66 -3.41 -6.28 10.73
C VAL A 66 -4.78 -6.24 10.07
N ILE A 67 -4.82 -6.32 8.76
CA ILE A 67 -6.06 -6.43 8.00
C ILE A 67 -6.32 -7.90 7.72
N THR A 68 -7.55 -8.33 8.00
CA THR A 68 -8.04 -9.69 7.75
C THR A 68 -9.42 -9.63 7.11
N GLU A 69 -9.73 -10.61 6.27
CA GLU A 69 -11.09 -10.83 5.77
C GLU A 69 -11.79 -11.86 6.66
N LYS A 70 -13.05 -11.61 7.00
CA LYS A 70 -13.90 -12.53 7.73
C LYS A 70 -15.33 -12.45 7.22
N LYS A 71 -15.79 -13.49 6.53
CA LYS A 71 -17.15 -13.60 5.98
C LYS A 71 -17.52 -12.44 5.03
N GLY A 72 -16.58 -12.01 4.20
CA GLY A 72 -16.76 -10.89 3.28
C GLY A 72 -16.50 -9.51 3.88
N ASN A 73 -16.30 -9.40 5.20
CA ASN A 73 -16.01 -8.12 5.86
C ASN A 73 -14.52 -7.97 6.15
N LEU A 74 -13.98 -6.80 5.88
CA LEU A 74 -12.59 -6.45 6.18
C LEU A 74 -12.48 -5.90 7.59
N MET A 75 -11.60 -6.50 8.37
CA MET A 75 -11.34 -6.12 9.76
C MET A 75 -9.90 -5.65 9.93
N MET A 76 -9.71 -4.41 10.34
CA MET A 76 -8.42 -3.88 10.75
C MET A 76 -8.27 -4.05 12.27
N THR A 77 -7.27 -4.82 12.68
CA THR A 77 -6.94 -5.07 14.09
C THR A 77 -5.68 -4.29 14.45
N ARG A 78 -5.75 -3.42 15.45
CA ARG A 78 -4.59 -2.73 16.04
C ARG A 78 -4.12 -3.53 17.24
N ILE A 79 -2.83 -3.77 17.33
CA ILE A 79 -2.19 -4.55 18.38
C ILE A 79 -1.06 -3.73 19.00
N ASP A 80 -1.20 -3.38 20.28
CA ASP A 80 -0.11 -2.83 21.08
C ASP A 80 0.66 -4.01 21.71
N PRO A 81 1.87 -4.34 21.24
CA PRO A 81 2.60 -5.50 21.72
C PRO A 81 3.13 -5.31 23.14
N GLU A 82 3.35 -4.09 23.59
CA GLU A 82 3.87 -3.78 24.91
C GLU A 82 2.80 -3.93 26.00
N LYS A 83 1.64 -3.28 25.79
CA LYS A 83 0.48 -3.36 26.70
C LYS A 83 -0.38 -4.59 26.48
N GLY A 84 -0.22 -5.26 25.33
CA GLY A 84 -1.05 -6.39 24.93
C GLY A 84 -2.49 -6.01 24.57
N LYS A 85 -2.75 -4.72 24.35
CA LYS A 85 -4.08 -4.21 23.98
C LYS A 85 -4.39 -4.50 22.52
N ILE A 86 -5.62 -4.91 22.27
CA ILE A 86 -6.13 -5.19 20.92
C ILE A 86 -7.43 -4.39 20.73
N SER A 87 -7.52 -3.67 19.60
CA SER A 87 -8.75 -3.04 19.14
C SER A 87 -9.04 -3.45 17.70
N LYS A 88 -10.32 -3.41 17.31
CA LYS A 88 -10.76 -3.83 15.97
C LYS A 88 -11.69 -2.79 15.40
N ILE A 89 -11.53 -2.53 14.12
CA ILE A 89 -12.32 -1.60 13.32
C ILE A 89 -12.70 -2.33 12.04
N GLU A 90 -13.95 -2.25 11.64
CA GLU A 90 -14.40 -2.74 10.34
C GLU A 90 -14.11 -1.68 9.27
N LEU A 91 -13.46 -2.11 8.18
CA LEU A 91 -13.23 -1.25 7.01
C LEU A 91 -14.44 -1.37 6.08
N LEU A 92 -15.22 -0.32 6.03
CA LEU A 92 -16.44 -0.27 5.22
C LEU A 92 -16.13 0.15 3.78
N ARG A 93 -16.99 -0.28 2.84
CA ARG A 93 -16.94 0.12 1.42
C ARG A 93 -15.65 -0.29 0.67
N LEU A 94 -14.93 -1.30 1.14
CA LEU A 94 -13.83 -1.94 0.44
C LEU A 94 -14.13 -3.42 0.33
N GLU A 95 -13.91 -4.01 -0.85
CA GLU A 95 -14.08 -5.44 -1.08
C GLU A 95 -12.81 -6.20 -0.72
N LYS A 96 -11.65 -5.62 -1.06
CA LYS A 96 -10.35 -6.21 -0.79
C LYS A 96 -9.29 -5.13 -0.61
N VAL A 97 -8.49 -5.23 0.43
CA VAL A 97 -7.23 -4.48 0.56
C VAL A 97 -6.09 -5.38 0.07
N MET A 98 -5.18 -4.82 -0.71
CA MET A 98 -4.05 -5.56 -1.29
C MET A 98 -2.72 -5.15 -0.68
N GLU A 99 -2.52 -3.86 -0.47
CA GLU A 99 -1.32 -3.28 0.15
C GLU A 99 -1.69 -2.17 1.13
N MET A 100 -0.78 -1.88 2.05
CA MET A 100 -0.88 -0.75 2.96
C MET A 100 0.49 -0.16 3.26
N ASP A 101 0.52 1.16 3.47
CA ASP A 101 1.70 1.91 3.89
C ASP A 101 1.30 3.03 4.86
N PHE A 102 2.15 3.32 5.84
CA PHE A 102 1.90 4.36 6.84
C PHE A 102 2.57 5.67 6.47
N SER A 103 1.89 6.79 6.75
CA SER A 103 2.55 8.10 6.80
C SER A 103 3.63 8.13 7.90
N SER A 104 4.69 8.90 7.69
CA SER A 104 5.81 9.01 8.64
C SER A 104 5.39 9.50 10.03
N ASP A 105 4.31 10.30 10.12
CA ASP A 105 3.72 10.77 11.37
C ASP A 105 2.76 9.75 12.01
N GLY A 106 2.51 8.62 11.36
CA GLY A 106 1.67 7.52 11.84
C GLY A 106 0.18 7.84 11.94
N LYS A 107 -0.31 8.93 11.32
CA LYS A 107 -1.72 9.35 11.41
C LYS A 107 -2.58 8.87 10.26
N GLN A 108 -1.96 8.56 9.12
CA GLN A 108 -2.64 8.14 7.91
C GLN A 108 -2.11 6.80 7.41
N ILE A 109 -2.93 6.11 6.63
CA ILE A 109 -2.58 4.87 5.95
C ILE A 109 -3.02 4.98 4.49
N LEU A 110 -2.14 4.63 3.57
CA LEU A 110 -2.50 4.36 2.18
C LEU A 110 -2.94 2.91 2.04
N PHE A 111 -3.99 2.69 1.27
CA PHE A 111 -4.40 1.37 0.81
C PHE A 111 -4.42 1.33 -0.71
N ALA A 112 -3.91 0.25 -1.31
CA ALA A 112 -4.43 -0.18 -2.59
C ALA A 112 -5.55 -1.16 -2.31
N ALA A 113 -6.76 -0.85 -2.79
CA ALA A 113 -7.94 -1.65 -2.47
C ALA A 113 -8.89 -1.78 -3.67
N ILE A 114 -9.57 -2.91 -3.74
CA ILE A 114 -10.59 -3.19 -4.74
C ILE A 114 -11.94 -2.74 -4.18
N ASN A 115 -12.68 -2.01 -5.01
CA ASN A 115 -14.07 -1.68 -4.83
C ASN A 115 -14.77 -1.73 -6.20
N ASN A 116 -15.91 -2.42 -6.31
CA ASN A 116 -16.62 -2.64 -7.57
C ASN A 116 -15.72 -3.22 -8.69
N GLY A 117 -14.80 -4.11 -8.32
CA GLY A 117 -13.89 -4.79 -9.25
C GLY A 117 -12.72 -3.95 -9.76
N GLN A 118 -12.56 -2.69 -9.31
CA GLN A 118 -11.49 -1.78 -9.68
C GLN A 118 -10.49 -1.61 -8.53
N SER A 119 -9.20 -1.56 -8.85
CA SER A 119 -8.11 -1.34 -7.90
C SER A 119 -7.73 0.12 -7.87
N ASP A 120 -8.00 0.78 -6.76
CA ASP A 120 -7.75 2.22 -6.54
C ASP A 120 -6.93 2.47 -5.27
N ILE A 121 -6.39 3.69 -5.16
CA ILE A 121 -5.67 4.16 -3.98
C ILE A 121 -6.62 4.91 -3.04
N TYR A 122 -6.55 4.56 -1.77
CA TYR A 122 -7.33 5.18 -0.70
C TYR A 122 -6.41 5.73 0.39
N LEU A 123 -6.75 6.91 0.90
CA LEU A 123 -6.13 7.52 2.06
C LEU A 123 -7.06 7.37 3.27
N TYR A 124 -6.60 6.66 4.30
CA TYR A 124 -7.35 6.42 5.52
C TYR A 124 -6.80 7.27 6.67
N SER A 125 -7.67 8.04 7.33
CA SER A 125 -7.35 8.77 8.55
C SER A 125 -7.66 7.93 9.78
N ILE A 126 -6.63 7.62 10.59
CA ILE A 126 -6.77 6.78 11.78
C ILE A 126 -7.64 7.47 12.84
N ALA A 127 -7.46 8.77 13.05
CA ALA A 127 -8.20 9.52 14.06
C ALA A 127 -9.68 9.71 13.69
N ALA A 128 -9.95 10.01 12.41
CA ALA A 128 -11.32 10.22 11.93
C ALA A 128 -12.06 8.91 11.62
N ASN A 129 -11.36 7.77 11.55
CA ASN A 129 -11.89 6.49 11.09
C ASN A 129 -12.63 6.63 9.75
N SER A 130 -12.03 7.36 8.82
CA SER A 130 -12.60 7.67 7.52
C SER A 130 -11.59 7.48 6.40
N GLN A 131 -12.07 7.18 5.20
CA GLN A 131 -11.25 7.02 4.01
C GLN A 131 -11.67 7.98 2.91
N LYS A 132 -10.68 8.51 2.18
CA LYS A 132 -10.84 9.25 0.93
C LYS A 132 -10.30 8.38 -0.19
N GLN A 133 -11.06 8.18 -1.26
CA GLN A 133 -10.56 7.58 -2.49
C GLN A 133 -9.75 8.64 -3.25
N LEU A 134 -8.50 8.34 -3.58
CA LEU A 134 -7.61 9.25 -4.29
C LEU A 134 -7.68 9.04 -5.79
N THR A 135 -7.83 7.79 -6.24
CA THR A 135 -7.99 7.45 -7.65
C THR A 135 -9.33 6.72 -7.84
N ASN A 136 -10.07 7.02 -8.93
CA ASN A 136 -11.36 6.42 -9.22
C ASN A 136 -11.61 6.45 -10.73
N ASP A 137 -10.85 5.67 -11.47
CA ASP A 137 -10.92 5.61 -12.93
C ASP A 137 -10.89 4.15 -13.43
N ILE A 138 -10.49 3.91 -14.68
CA ILE A 138 -10.46 2.57 -15.28
C ILE A 138 -9.13 1.85 -15.07
N TYR A 139 -8.15 2.50 -14.46
CA TYR A 139 -6.79 1.97 -14.31
C TYR A 139 -6.61 1.20 -13.02
N ASP A 140 -5.68 0.23 -13.04
CA ASP A 140 -5.30 -0.53 -11.87
C ASP A 140 -4.14 0.14 -11.13
N ASP A 141 -4.43 0.72 -9.97
CA ASP A 141 -3.47 1.40 -9.13
C ASP A 141 -3.04 0.52 -7.95
N ARG A 142 -1.72 0.31 -7.79
CA ARG A 142 -1.15 -0.65 -6.85
C ARG A 142 0.10 -0.12 -6.16
N TYR A 143 0.45 -0.75 -5.04
CA TYR A 143 1.70 -0.52 -4.29
C TYR A 143 1.89 0.94 -3.87
N PRO A 144 0.90 1.60 -3.25
CA PRO A 144 1.07 2.98 -2.83
C PRO A 144 2.06 3.08 -1.68
N VAL A 145 2.92 4.10 -1.72
CA VAL A 145 3.83 4.46 -0.63
C VAL A 145 3.86 5.97 -0.45
N PHE A 146 3.94 6.43 0.80
CA PHE A 146 4.18 7.84 1.07
C PHE A 146 5.58 8.25 0.60
N TRP A 147 5.69 9.40 -0.04
CA TRP A 147 6.95 9.97 -0.50
C TRP A 147 6.91 11.48 -0.44
N LYS A 148 8.02 12.08 0.02
CA LYS A 148 8.10 13.53 0.27
C LYS A 148 7.00 14.03 1.21
N GLU A 149 7.04 15.33 1.48
CA GLU A 149 5.94 16.01 2.12
C GLU A 149 4.75 16.04 1.15
N ASN A 150 3.65 15.44 1.56
CA ASN A 150 2.37 15.50 0.85
C ASN A 150 2.31 14.84 -0.54
N SER A 151 3.19 13.88 -0.84
CA SER A 151 3.15 13.11 -2.10
C SER A 151 3.16 11.62 -1.84
N ILE A 152 2.64 10.87 -2.82
CA ILE A 152 2.68 9.42 -2.85
C ILE A 152 3.28 8.92 -4.16
N LEU A 153 3.85 7.71 -4.12
CA LEU A 153 4.19 6.94 -5.31
C LEU A 153 3.26 5.73 -5.40
N PHE A 154 2.94 5.32 -6.60
CA PHE A 154 2.18 4.10 -6.87
C PHE A 154 2.49 3.57 -8.27
N ALA A 155 2.18 2.31 -8.53
CA ALA A 155 2.27 1.72 -9.86
C ALA A 155 0.89 1.72 -10.52
N SER A 156 0.81 2.14 -11.78
CA SER A 156 -0.44 2.24 -12.53
C SER A 156 -0.26 1.86 -13.99
N ASN A 157 -1.27 1.26 -14.59
CA ASN A 157 -1.34 0.98 -16.02
C ASN A 157 -2.06 2.08 -16.81
N ARG A 158 -2.05 3.32 -16.29
CA ARG A 158 -2.69 4.47 -16.92
C ARG A 158 -1.95 4.95 -18.16
N ALA A 159 -2.72 5.33 -19.16
CA ALA A 159 -2.21 5.84 -20.43
C ALA A 159 -2.10 7.37 -20.46
N ASN A 160 -2.49 8.06 -19.38
CA ASN A 160 -2.45 9.54 -19.28
C ASN A 160 -2.22 9.96 -17.82
N ASP A 161 -1.96 11.24 -17.61
CA ASP A 161 -1.64 11.83 -16.32
C ASP A 161 -2.87 12.33 -15.53
N THR A 162 -4.06 12.32 -16.12
CA THR A 162 -5.28 12.80 -15.45
C THR A 162 -5.83 11.70 -14.54
N VAL A 163 -6.03 12.05 -13.28
CA VAL A 163 -6.68 11.17 -12.28
C VAL A 163 -8.19 11.38 -12.34
N ASN A 164 -8.95 10.33 -12.00
CA ASN A 164 -10.41 10.35 -11.94
C ASN A 164 -11.12 10.63 -13.27
N LEU A 165 -10.52 10.19 -14.38
CA LEU A 165 -11.20 10.22 -15.68
C LEU A 165 -12.53 9.47 -15.63
N ALA A 166 -13.54 10.03 -16.29
CA ALA A 166 -14.81 9.38 -16.44
C ALA A 166 -14.66 7.99 -17.09
N LYS A 167 -15.28 6.98 -16.50
CA LYS A 167 -15.10 5.54 -16.87
C LYS A 167 -15.56 5.19 -18.30
N ASP A 168 -16.29 6.07 -18.95
CA ASP A 168 -16.73 5.96 -20.34
C ASP A 168 -15.78 6.63 -21.36
N TYR A 169 -14.66 7.18 -20.89
CA TYR A 169 -13.66 7.81 -21.74
C TYR A 169 -12.72 6.75 -22.34
N LEU A 170 -13.15 6.11 -23.42
CA LEU A 170 -12.47 4.97 -24.04
C LEU A 170 -11.22 5.35 -24.87
N GLU A 171 -10.90 6.63 -25.01
CA GLU A 171 -9.74 7.09 -25.80
C GLU A 171 -8.40 6.64 -25.21
N TYR A 172 -8.37 6.41 -23.91
CA TYR A 172 -7.15 6.01 -23.18
C TYR A 172 -7.35 4.66 -22.49
N ALA A 173 -7.31 3.58 -23.27
CA ALA A 173 -7.40 2.24 -22.72
C ALA A 173 -6.23 1.95 -21.74
N PRO A 174 -6.45 1.14 -20.70
CA PRO A 174 -5.38 0.70 -19.81
C PRO A 174 -4.24 0.02 -20.59
N LEU A 175 -3.00 0.29 -20.18
CA LEU A 175 -1.82 -0.38 -20.73
C LEU A 175 -1.68 -1.80 -20.19
N GLU A 176 -0.92 -2.66 -20.87
CA GLU A 176 -0.61 -4.01 -20.37
C GLU A 176 0.40 -3.98 -19.23
N THR A 177 1.30 -3.00 -19.24
CA THR A 177 2.37 -2.78 -18.25
C THR A 177 2.03 -1.64 -17.32
N LYS A 178 2.71 -1.58 -16.18
CA LYS A 178 2.58 -0.50 -15.20
C LYS A 178 3.86 0.32 -15.16
N ASP A 179 3.68 1.62 -15.06
CA ASP A 179 4.72 2.59 -14.74
C ASP A 179 4.58 3.08 -13.29
N ILE A 180 5.60 3.76 -12.78
CA ILE A 180 5.57 4.43 -11.48
C ILE A 180 5.09 5.86 -11.65
N PHE A 181 4.08 6.22 -10.88
CA PHE A 181 3.47 7.55 -10.85
C PHE A 181 3.66 8.23 -9.51
N GLN A 182 3.73 9.55 -9.53
CA GLN A 182 3.66 10.42 -8.37
C GLN A 182 2.34 11.19 -8.37
N LEU A 183 1.66 11.22 -7.23
CA LEU A 183 0.47 12.04 -7.00
C LEU A 183 0.72 12.95 -5.81
N ASN A 184 0.36 14.24 -5.93
CA ASN A 184 0.37 15.19 -4.84
C ASN A 184 -0.98 15.13 -4.10
N LEU A 185 -0.98 15.02 -2.78
CA LEU A 185 -2.19 14.90 -1.98
C LEU A 185 -2.96 16.24 -1.81
N ASP A 186 -2.31 17.38 -2.08
CA ASP A 186 -2.95 18.70 -2.10
C ASP A 186 -3.61 19.01 -3.45
N ASP A 187 -3.07 18.39 -4.53
CA ASP A 187 -3.57 18.51 -5.90
C ASP A 187 -3.63 17.11 -6.48
N ASP A 188 -4.75 16.43 -6.26
CA ASP A 188 -4.98 15.05 -6.63
C ASP A 188 -5.65 14.90 -8.02
N GLU A 189 -5.52 15.90 -8.89
CA GLU A 189 -6.06 15.87 -10.25
C GLU A 189 -5.08 15.29 -11.27
N VAL A 190 -3.76 15.39 -11.02
CA VAL A 190 -2.71 14.98 -11.96
C VAL A 190 -1.72 14.03 -11.30
N ALA A 191 -1.52 12.86 -11.90
CA ALA A 191 -0.49 11.90 -11.53
C ALA A 191 0.65 11.94 -12.54
N PHE A 192 1.84 12.36 -12.13
CA PHE A 192 3.01 12.45 -13.00
C PHE A 192 3.64 11.08 -13.22
N ASN A 193 3.75 10.66 -14.50
CA ASN A 193 4.49 9.45 -14.85
C ASN A 193 6.00 9.69 -14.68
N LEU A 194 6.64 8.87 -13.83
CA LEU A 194 8.05 9.03 -13.49
C LEU A 194 8.98 8.13 -14.31
N THR A 195 8.49 7.04 -14.86
CA THR A 195 9.32 6.03 -15.54
C THR A 195 9.07 6.01 -17.04
N ASN A 196 7.82 6.02 -17.49
CA ASN A 196 7.42 6.05 -18.89
C ASN A 196 8.13 5.00 -19.76
N THR A 197 8.07 3.73 -19.33
CA THR A 197 8.71 2.59 -19.98
C THR A 197 7.69 1.58 -20.51
N PRO A 198 7.04 1.85 -21.66
CA PRO A 198 5.85 1.10 -22.13
C PRO A 198 6.04 -0.39 -22.34
N GLN A 199 7.30 -0.88 -22.39
CA GLN A 199 7.64 -2.29 -22.59
C GLN A 199 8.09 -2.99 -21.29
N SER A 200 8.11 -2.29 -20.16
CA SER A 200 8.53 -2.81 -18.86
C SER A 200 7.36 -2.78 -17.88
N ASP A 201 7.21 -3.84 -17.08
CA ASP A 201 6.23 -3.85 -15.97
C ASP A 201 6.92 -3.46 -14.67
N GLU A 202 6.52 -2.32 -14.12
CA GLU A 202 7.12 -1.73 -12.94
C GLU A 202 6.18 -1.81 -11.75
N LYS A 203 6.75 -2.04 -10.57
CA LYS A 203 5.98 -2.21 -9.35
C LYS A 203 6.77 -1.97 -8.08
N ALA A 204 6.04 -1.96 -6.98
CA ALA A 204 6.57 -1.87 -5.62
C ALA A 204 7.55 -0.70 -5.46
N PRO A 205 7.13 0.56 -5.78
CA PRO A 205 7.95 1.71 -5.48
C PRO A 205 8.25 1.77 -3.99
N ALA A 206 9.38 2.33 -3.65
CA ALA A 206 9.79 2.58 -2.28
C ALA A 206 10.50 3.93 -2.18
N ALA A 207 10.14 4.71 -1.19
CA ALA A 207 10.81 5.97 -0.90
C ALA A 207 12.27 5.71 -0.49
N PHE A 208 13.21 6.48 -1.05
CA PHE A 208 14.61 6.43 -0.67
C PHE A 208 15.05 7.72 0.03
N ASN A 209 14.74 8.88 -0.58
CA ASN A 209 14.85 10.22 -0.01
C ASN A 209 13.94 11.18 -0.81
N ASP A 210 14.06 12.49 -0.58
CA ASP A 210 13.17 13.49 -1.19
C ASP A 210 13.27 13.59 -2.72
N ASN A 211 14.35 13.14 -3.34
CA ASN A 211 14.51 13.19 -4.79
C ASN A 211 14.81 11.83 -5.44
N ARG A 212 14.86 10.74 -4.66
CA ARG A 212 15.14 9.39 -5.15
C ARG A 212 14.10 8.40 -4.65
N TYR A 213 13.75 7.48 -5.53
CA TYR A 213 12.87 6.35 -5.24
C TYR A 213 13.45 5.07 -5.85
N MET A 214 13.04 3.93 -5.34
CA MET A 214 13.38 2.61 -5.88
C MET A 214 12.13 1.94 -6.39
N TYR A 215 12.28 1.04 -7.36
CA TYR A 215 11.19 0.22 -7.87
C TYR A 215 11.73 -1.10 -8.45
N LEU A 216 10.83 -2.03 -8.69
CA LEU A 216 11.12 -3.28 -9.39
C LEU A 216 10.61 -3.16 -10.82
N GLY A 217 11.50 -3.37 -11.80
CA GLY A 217 11.18 -3.37 -13.22
C GLY A 217 11.79 -4.56 -13.93
N ASP A 218 11.29 -4.91 -15.10
CA ASP A 218 11.76 -6.06 -15.91
C ASP A 218 12.30 -5.65 -17.28
N GLU A 219 12.68 -4.38 -17.45
CA GLU A 219 13.25 -3.81 -18.67
C GLU A 219 14.39 -4.66 -19.29
N SER A 220 15.21 -5.30 -18.45
CA SER A 220 16.29 -6.19 -18.90
C SER A 220 15.85 -7.64 -19.22
N GLY A 221 14.55 -7.91 -19.25
CA GLY A 221 13.96 -9.25 -19.43
C GLY A 221 13.92 -10.09 -18.14
N ILE A 222 14.54 -9.62 -17.06
CA ILE A 222 14.43 -10.18 -15.72
C ILE A 222 14.13 -9.06 -14.74
N ARG A 223 13.38 -9.39 -13.68
CA ARG A 223 13.01 -8.37 -12.67
C ARG A 223 14.20 -7.96 -11.83
N ASN A 224 14.53 -6.67 -11.90
CA ASN A 224 15.63 -6.03 -11.16
C ASN A 224 15.11 -4.87 -10.31
N ARG A 225 15.97 -4.41 -9.41
CA ARG A 225 15.76 -3.18 -8.62
C ARG A 225 16.41 -2.01 -9.34
N TYR A 226 15.64 -0.95 -9.55
CA TYR A 226 16.09 0.30 -10.15
C TYR A 226 16.00 1.44 -9.13
N ILE A 227 16.76 2.48 -9.38
CA ILE A 227 16.71 3.74 -8.63
C ILE A 227 16.35 4.84 -9.63
N GLY A 228 15.22 5.49 -9.41
CA GLY A 228 14.84 6.72 -10.10
C GLY A 228 15.28 7.95 -9.32
N GLN A 229 15.63 9.01 -10.02
CA GLN A 229 15.95 10.30 -9.44
C GLN A 229 15.19 11.40 -10.17
N ILE A 230 14.59 12.32 -9.41
CA ILE A 230 13.97 13.52 -9.95
C ILE A 230 14.93 14.68 -9.79
N ASP A 231 15.28 15.29 -10.91
CA ASP A 231 16.04 16.53 -10.97
C ASP A 231 15.17 17.63 -11.56
N SER A 232 15.21 18.83 -10.98
CA SER A 232 14.54 20.01 -11.52
C SER A 232 15.55 20.89 -12.24
N SER A 233 15.25 21.28 -13.46
CA SER A 233 16.01 22.27 -14.20
C SER A 233 15.10 23.43 -14.61
N ILE A 234 15.63 24.66 -14.58
CA ILE A 234 14.94 25.84 -15.11
C ILE A 234 15.08 25.80 -16.63
N LEU A 235 13.95 25.54 -17.34
CA LEU A 235 13.93 25.50 -18.82
C LEU A 235 13.82 26.88 -19.46
N SER A 236 13.15 27.82 -18.78
CA SER A 236 13.04 29.20 -19.23
C SER A 236 12.70 30.13 -18.05
N ILE A 237 13.11 31.38 -18.14
CA ILE A 237 12.68 32.47 -17.25
C ILE A 237 11.95 33.47 -18.13
N ASP A 238 10.64 33.61 -17.92
CA ASP A 238 9.90 34.71 -18.53
C ASP A 238 10.22 35.98 -17.74
N THR A 239 10.93 36.91 -18.41
CA THR A 239 11.11 38.27 -17.91
C THR A 239 9.96 39.12 -18.45
N ALA A 240 8.96 39.40 -17.57
CA ALA A 240 7.93 40.39 -17.86
C ALA A 240 8.48 41.80 -17.81
#